data_cc8a2d6ed13f7fb02a74b73002bcb7c9
#
_entry.id   cc8a2d6ed13f7fb02a74b73002bcb7c9
#
_cell.length_a   1.000
_cell.length_b   1.000
_cell.length_c   1.000
_cell.angle_alpha   90.00
_cell.angle_beta   90.00
_cell.angle_gamma   90.00
#
_symmetry.space_group_name_H-M   'P 1'
#
loop_
_entity.id
_entity.type
_entity.pdbx_description
1 polymer ?
#
loop_
_entity_poly.entity_id
_entity_poly.type
_entity_poly.pdbx_seq_one_letter_code
_entity_poly.pdbx_strand_id
1 'polypeptide(L)'
;LAFASFGVARAEDVIAQPVAAVDQLPQGQEVSGTVIELAGWVVAAKDSQGYPFAVIDKAAAQIFVFGGDGRLRGAAPGLFGSAIGDHVAPGIAGLALREIPGRDRTTPAGRFVGGFGPSIDAGRVLWVDYDSAVSIHPTATGVPAEKRAERLASPSPDDNRITHGCINVSPYFYDRIVGPTFERGGVFYILPEAGPVAEMFPEF
;
A
#
# COMPACT_ATOMS: atom_id res chain seq x y z
N LEU A 1 12.50 -54.79 -19.21
CA LEU A 1 12.55 -53.34 -19.56
C LEU A 1 11.19 -52.76 -19.27
N ALA A 2 11.05 -52.04 -18.13
CA ALA A 2 9.85 -51.32 -17.76
C ALA A 2 10.06 -49.84 -18.12
N PHE A 3 9.19 -49.29 -18.99
CA PHE A 3 9.16 -47.88 -19.32
C PHE A 3 8.37 -47.16 -18.24
N ALA A 4 9.02 -46.28 -17.52
CA ALA A 4 8.36 -45.35 -16.58
C ALA A 4 7.82 -44.17 -17.44
N SER A 5 6.50 -44.01 -17.47
CA SER A 5 5.84 -42.85 -18.03
C SER A 5 5.95 -41.70 -17.03
N PHE A 6 6.71 -40.68 -17.41
CA PHE A 6 6.66 -39.39 -16.73
C PHE A 6 5.40 -38.64 -17.19
N GLY A 7 4.44 -38.52 -16.30
CA GLY A 7 3.27 -37.67 -16.52
C GLY A 7 3.70 -36.19 -16.50
N VAL A 8 3.46 -35.51 -17.63
CA VAL A 8 3.57 -34.06 -17.75
C VAL A 8 2.40 -33.48 -16.96
N ALA A 9 2.66 -32.82 -15.85
CA ALA A 9 1.66 -32.07 -15.11
C ALA A 9 1.08 -30.98 -16.02
N ARG A 10 -0.25 -30.97 -16.15
CA ARG A 10 -0.96 -29.95 -16.91
C ARG A 10 -0.87 -28.61 -16.21
N ALA A 11 -0.73 -27.54 -16.99
CA ALA A 11 -0.70 -26.15 -16.54
C ALA A 11 -1.99 -25.67 -15.84
N GLU A 12 -2.99 -26.53 -15.70
CA GLU A 12 -4.28 -26.23 -15.07
C GLU A 12 -4.29 -26.46 -13.54
N ASP A 13 -3.25 -27.06 -12.97
CA ASP A 13 -3.18 -27.35 -11.52
C ASP A 13 -2.52 -26.23 -10.69
N VAL A 14 -2.20 -25.08 -11.28
CA VAL A 14 -1.81 -23.88 -10.56
C VAL A 14 -3.05 -22.97 -10.38
N ILE A 15 -4.13 -23.52 -9.90
CA ILE A 15 -5.16 -22.71 -9.23
C ILE A 15 -4.48 -22.28 -7.93
N ALA A 16 -4.08 -21.01 -7.92
CA ALA A 16 -3.50 -20.34 -6.76
C ALA A 16 -4.28 -20.77 -5.52
N GLN A 17 -3.61 -21.42 -4.57
CA GLN A 17 -4.21 -21.65 -3.26
C GLN A 17 -4.68 -20.27 -2.77
N PRO A 18 -5.92 -20.12 -2.32
CA PRO A 18 -6.41 -18.85 -1.81
C PRO A 18 -5.39 -18.38 -0.79
N VAL A 19 -4.89 -17.18 -1.01
CA VAL A 19 -3.94 -16.55 -0.10
C VAL A 19 -4.53 -16.68 1.30
N ALA A 20 -3.87 -17.42 2.18
CA ALA A 20 -4.30 -17.68 3.56
C ALA A 20 -4.44 -16.40 4.42
N ALA A 21 -4.46 -15.27 3.76
CA ALA A 21 -4.49 -13.92 4.26
C ALA A 21 -5.90 -13.45 4.68
N VAL A 22 -6.95 -13.98 4.04
CA VAL A 22 -8.32 -13.46 4.27
C VAL A 22 -8.86 -13.87 5.64
N ASP A 23 -8.44 -15.04 6.14
CA ASP A 23 -8.86 -15.54 7.46
C ASP A 23 -8.21 -14.79 8.65
N GLN A 24 -7.25 -13.89 8.37
CA GLN A 24 -6.50 -13.14 9.38
C GLN A 24 -6.90 -11.67 9.49
N LEU A 25 -7.90 -11.23 8.71
CA LEU A 25 -8.38 -9.86 8.78
C LEU A 25 -9.13 -9.61 10.10
N PRO A 26 -8.98 -8.43 10.71
CA PRO A 26 -9.80 -8.03 11.83
C PRO A 26 -11.28 -8.14 11.45
N GLN A 27 -12.09 -8.71 12.35
CA GLN A 27 -13.53 -8.86 12.10
C GLN A 27 -14.15 -7.49 11.78
N GLY A 28 -14.84 -7.40 10.64
CA GLY A 28 -15.54 -6.19 10.19
C GLY A 28 -14.77 -5.34 9.17
N GLN A 29 -13.56 -5.72 8.74
CA GLN A 29 -12.91 -5.09 7.59
C GLN A 29 -13.32 -5.82 6.31
N GLU A 30 -14.00 -5.10 5.41
CA GLU A 30 -14.22 -5.57 4.05
C GLU A 30 -12.93 -5.37 3.23
N VAL A 31 -12.48 -6.43 2.56
CA VAL A 31 -11.36 -6.38 1.61
C VAL A 31 -11.94 -6.39 0.21
N SER A 32 -11.53 -5.45 -0.62
CA SER A 32 -11.95 -5.45 -2.02
C SER A 32 -11.41 -6.68 -2.76
N GLY A 33 -12.19 -7.21 -3.72
CA GLY A 33 -11.75 -8.31 -4.58
C GLY A 33 -10.41 -8.01 -5.25
N THR A 34 -10.21 -6.77 -5.69
CA THR A 34 -8.98 -6.30 -6.33
C THR A 34 -7.75 -6.43 -5.42
N VAL A 35 -7.88 -6.14 -4.13
CA VAL A 35 -6.77 -6.34 -3.17
C VAL A 35 -6.38 -7.80 -3.07
N ILE A 36 -7.39 -8.70 -3.00
CA ILE A 36 -7.16 -10.15 -2.90
C ILE A 36 -6.48 -10.68 -4.17
N GLU A 37 -7.00 -10.30 -5.33
CA GLU A 37 -6.50 -10.72 -6.63
C GLU A 37 -5.07 -10.21 -6.86
N LEU A 38 -4.80 -8.92 -6.58
CA LEU A 38 -3.46 -8.35 -6.73
C LEU A 38 -2.46 -8.99 -5.77
N ALA A 39 -2.81 -9.18 -4.51
CA ALA A 39 -1.93 -9.85 -3.54
C ALA A 39 -1.63 -11.30 -3.97
N GLY A 40 -2.64 -12.02 -4.47
CA GLY A 40 -2.49 -13.37 -5.04
C GLY A 40 -1.54 -13.37 -6.24
N TRP A 41 -1.72 -12.43 -7.17
CA TRP A 41 -0.84 -12.28 -8.33
C TRP A 41 0.61 -11.97 -7.94
N VAL A 42 0.83 -11.03 -7.02
CA VAL A 42 2.18 -10.68 -6.53
C VAL A 42 2.93 -11.92 -6.02
N VAL A 43 2.23 -12.79 -5.28
CA VAL A 43 2.81 -14.04 -4.77
C VAL A 43 3.06 -15.04 -5.89
N ALA A 44 2.08 -15.27 -6.76
CA ALA A 44 2.17 -16.24 -7.85
C ALA A 44 3.24 -15.87 -8.90
N ALA A 45 3.28 -14.60 -9.29
CA ALA A 45 4.25 -14.06 -10.22
C ALA A 45 5.64 -13.83 -9.59
N LYS A 46 5.74 -13.90 -8.25
CA LYS A 46 6.94 -13.53 -7.48
C LYS A 46 7.40 -12.09 -7.74
N ASP A 47 6.47 -11.19 -8.04
CA ASP A 47 6.76 -9.83 -8.45
C ASP A 47 7.48 -9.04 -7.35
N SER A 48 7.18 -9.30 -6.07
CA SER A 48 7.90 -8.70 -4.94
C SER A 48 9.30 -9.30 -4.72
N GLN A 49 9.72 -10.31 -5.49
CA GLN A 49 11.02 -11.00 -5.39
C GLN A 49 11.35 -11.50 -3.97
N GLY A 50 10.32 -11.87 -3.20
CA GLY A 50 10.47 -12.32 -1.82
C GLY A 50 10.64 -11.19 -0.79
N TYR A 51 10.61 -9.92 -1.21
CA TYR A 51 10.50 -8.80 -0.29
C TYR A 51 9.08 -8.70 0.29
N PRO A 52 8.93 -8.15 1.51
CA PRO A 52 7.62 -7.80 2.02
C PRO A 52 6.96 -6.78 1.09
N PHE A 53 5.64 -6.80 1.07
CA PHE A 53 4.91 -5.87 0.22
C PHE A 53 3.64 -5.34 0.91
N ALA A 54 3.15 -4.22 0.42
CA ALA A 54 1.86 -3.69 0.81
C ALA A 54 0.96 -3.52 -0.41
N VAL A 55 -0.33 -3.82 -0.23
CA VAL A 55 -1.38 -3.40 -1.15
C VAL A 55 -2.17 -2.28 -0.48
N ILE A 56 -2.29 -1.15 -1.16
CA ILE A 56 -2.87 0.07 -0.62
C ILE A 56 -4.08 0.43 -1.46
N ASP A 57 -5.26 0.30 -0.87
CA ASP A 57 -6.54 0.65 -1.47
C ASP A 57 -6.95 2.06 -1.03
N LYS A 58 -6.67 3.04 -1.89
CA LYS A 58 -7.00 4.45 -1.61
C LYS A 58 -8.50 4.69 -1.57
N ALA A 59 -9.26 3.98 -2.40
CA ALA A 59 -10.70 4.15 -2.49
C ALA A 59 -11.40 3.64 -1.23
N ALA A 60 -10.91 2.54 -0.66
CA ALA A 60 -11.40 2.01 0.62
C ALA A 60 -10.68 2.61 1.84
N ALA A 61 -9.68 3.46 1.63
CA ALA A 61 -8.81 4.03 2.66
C ALA A 61 -8.13 2.98 3.54
N GLN A 62 -7.66 1.87 2.96
CA GLN A 62 -7.09 0.73 3.67
C GLN A 62 -5.67 0.40 3.18
N ILE A 63 -4.86 -0.12 4.11
CA ILE A 63 -3.50 -0.60 3.85
C ILE A 63 -3.41 -2.04 4.34
N PHE A 64 -2.93 -2.92 3.46
CA PHE A 64 -2.70 -4.34 3.74
C PHE A 64 -1.21 -4.62 3.63
N VAL A 65 -0.59 -5.09 4.70
CA VAL A 65 0.85 -5.37 4.79
C VAL A 65 1.08 -6.88 4.78
N PHE A 66 1.92 -7.35 3.87
CA PHE A 66 2.26 -8.75 3.69
C PHE A 66 3.76 -8.98 3.93
N GLY A 67 4.11 -10.14 4.46
CA GLY A 67 5.50 -10.60 4.48
C GLY A 67 5.97 -11.03 3.10
N GLY A 68 7.28 -11.22 2.93
CA GLY A 68 7.83 -11.79 1.70
C GLY A 68 7.38 -13.24 1.41
N ASP A 69 6.78 -13.90 2.40
CA ASP A 69 6.12 -15.21 2.29
C ASP A 69 4.66 -15.11 1.81
N GLY A 70 4.17 -13.91 1.49
CA GLY A 70 2.80 -13.64 1.05
C GLY A 70 1.76 -13.66 2.17
N ARG A 71 2.15 -13.88 3.43
CA ARG A 71 1.20 -13.88 4.54
C ARG A 71 0.87 -12.47 4.99
N LEU A 72 -0.40 -12.19 5.25
CA LEU A 72 -0.84 -10.93 5.84
C LEU A 72 -0.19 -10.74 7.22
N ARG A 73 0.42 -9.61 7.45
CA ARG A 73 1.00 -9.18 8.74
C ARG A 73 0.06 -8.25 9.50
N GLY A 74 -0.78 -7.53 8.78
CA GLY A 74 -1.79 -6.66 9.35
C GLY A 74 -2.46 -5.79 8.29
N ALA A 75 -3.62 -5.26 8.67
CA ALA A 75 -4.35 -4.29 7.89
C ALA A 75 -4.82 -3.15 8.80
N ALA A 76 -4.90 -1.94 8.24
CA ALA A 76 -5.36 -0.77 8.98
C ALA A 76 -5.88 0.32 8.03
N PRO A 77 -6.75 1.22 8.51
CA PRO A 77 -7.07 2.43 7.77
C PRO A 77 -5.84 3.32 7.62
N GLY A 78 -5.79 4.03 6.50
CA GLY A 78 -4.77 5.04 6.19
C GLY A 78 -5.38 6.40 5.90
N LEU A 79 -4.60 7.47 6.10
CA LEU A 79 -4.93 8.80 5.60
C LEU A 79 -4.12 9.05 4.33
N PHE A 80 -4.76 9.65 3.33
CA PHE A 80 -4.24 9.83 1.99
C PHE A 80 -4.29 11.27 1.54
N GLY A 81 -3.75 11.54 0.37
CA GLY A 81 -3.82 12.84 -0.28
C GLY A 81 -5.24 13.40 -0.31
N SER A 82 -5.38 14.70 -0.06
CA SER A 82 -6.68 15.36 0.00
C SER A 82 -7.35 15.51 -1.37
N ALA A 83 -6.60 15.32 -2.46
CA ALA A 83 -7.13 15.27 -3.82
C ALA A 83 -7.23 13.82 -4.31
N ILE A 84 -8.31 13.52 -5.03
CA ILE A 84 -8.49 12.27 -5.76
C ILE A 84 -7.60 12.31 -7.01
N GLY A 85 -6.90 11.23 -7.30
CA GLY A 85 -6.05 11.10 -8.48
C GLY A 85 -4.99 10.00 -8.34
N ASP A 86 -4.41 9.64 -9.47
CA ASP A 86 -3.47 8.52 -9.58
C ASP A 86 -2.05 8.95 -9.94
N HIS A 87 -1.85 10.25 -10.24
CA HIS A 87 -0.56 10.78 -10.63
C HIS A 87 -0.16 11.97 -9.75
N VAL A 88 1.14 12.09 -9.54
CA VAL A 88 1.74 13.26 -8.90
C VAL A 88 2.07 14.29 -9.96
N ALA A 89 1.73 15.55 -9.71
CA ALA A 89 2.07 16.64 -10.63
C ALA A 89 3.61 16.83 -10.68
N PRO A 90 4.17 17.11 -11.87
CA PRO A 90 5.60 17.31 -12.01
C PRO A 90 6.14 18.40 -11.07
N GLY A 91 7.27 18.14 -10.42
CA GLY A 91 7.96 19.11 -9.57
C GLY A 91 7.41 19.24 -8.14
N ILE A 92 6.38 18.49 -7.76
CA ILE A 92 5.79 18.53 -6.41
C ILE A 92 6.83 18.29 -5.31
N ALA A 93 7.73 17.33 -5.51
CA ALA A 93 8.75 17.00 -4.51
C ALA A 93 9.70 18.16 -4.15
N GLY A 94 9.82 19.15 -5.03
CA GLY A 94 10.62 20.35 -4.79
C GLY A 94 9.89 21.47 -4.05
N LEU A 95 8.59 21.33 -3.81
CA LEU A 95 7.77 22.36 -3.16
C LEU A 95 7.72 22.16 -1.64
N ALA A 96 7.67 23.27 -0.89
CA ALA A 96 7.27 23.17 0.52
C ALA A 96 5.80 22.74 0.61
N LEU A 97 5.43 21.99 1.65
CA LEU A 97 4.07 21.44 1.81
C LEU A 97 2.96 22.49 1.63
N ARG A 98 3.16 23.71 2.18
CA ARG A 98 2.20 24.80 2.07
C ARG A 98 2.01 25.34 0.64
N GLU A 99 2.97 25.07 -0.23
CA GLU A 99 3.00 25.54 -1.63
C GLU A 99 2.33 24.54 -2.58
N ILE A 100 2.09 23.30 -2.12
CA ILE A 100 1.41 22.28 -2.91
C ILE A 100 -0.06 22.67 -3.07
N PRO A 101 -0.52 22.94 -4.32
CA PRO A 101 -1.91 23.27 -4.58
C PRO A 101 -2.85 22.15 -4.12
N GLY A 102 -4.03 22.48 -3.65
CA GLY A 102 -4.98 21.49 -3.14
C GLY A 102 -5.28 20.36 -4.14
N ARG A 103 -5.42 20.70 -5.42
CA ARG A 103 -5.68 19.74 -6.51
C ARG A 103 -4.53 18.75 -6.79
N ASP A 104 -3.32 19.08 -6.35
CA ASP A 104 -2.10 18.31 -6.62
C ASP A 104 -1.68 17.47 -5.38
N ARG A 105 -2.48 17.47 -4.33
CA ARG A 105 -2.24 16.70 -3.09
C ARG A 105 -2.73 15.27 -3.24
N THR A 106 -2.23 14.56 -4.25
CA THR A 106 -2.62 13.18 -4.56
C THR A 106 -1.63 12.18 -3.98
N THR A 107 -2.13 11.01 -3.57
CA THR A 107 -1.32 9.82 -3.37
C THR A 107 -1.27 9.06 -4.69
N PRO A 108 -0.11 8.91 -5.36
CA PRO A 108 -0.04 8.26 -6.65
C PRO A 108 -0.45 6.78 -6.60
N ALA A 109 -0.93 6.26 -7.74
CA ALA A 109 -1.10 4.84 -7.94
C ALA A 109 0.11 4.24 -8.66
N GLY A 110 0.32 2.93 -8.52
CA GLY A 110 1.37 2.20 -9.20
C GLY A 110 2.14 1.24 -8.30
N ARG A 111 3.20 0.68 -8.85
CA ARG A 111 4.15 -0.20 -8.18
C ARG A 111 5.43 0.57 -7.85
N PHE A 112 5.79 0.59 -6.58
CA PHE A 112 6.96 1.31 -6.07
C PHE A 112 7.86 0.36 -5.28
N VAL A 113 9.17 0.59 -5.35
CA VAL A 113 10.15 -0.09 -4.50
C VAL A 113 10.73 0.95 -3.55
N GLY A 114 10.55 0.73 -2.26
CA GLY A 114 10.91 1.73 -1.26
C GLY A 114 11.56 1.16 -0.02
N GLY A 115 11.92 2.04 0.88
CA GLY A 115 12.62 1.66 2.10
C GLY A 115 12.77 2.83 3.07
N PHE A 116 13.30 2.54 4.24
CA PHE A 116 13.52 3.56 5.25
C PHE A 116 14.64 4.52 4.90
N GLY A 117 14.36 5.81 5.06
CA GLY A 117 15.33 6.87 4.85
C GLY A 117 15.06 8.08 5.72
N PRO A 118 16.01 9.04 5.77
CA PRO A 118 15.82 10.29 6.49
C PRO A 118 14.76 11.17 5.81
N SER A 119 14.03 11.95 6.62
CA SER A 119 13.16 13.03 6.18
C SER A 119 13.52 14.28 6.96
N ILE A 120 13.40 15.45 6.32
CA ILE A 120 13.80 16.74 6.92
C ILE A 120 12.97 17.03 8.18
N ASP A 121 11.66 16.80 8.12
CA ASP A 121 10.74 17.23 9.17
C ASP A 121 10.25 16.08 10.06
N ALA A 122 10.39 14.82 9.63
CA ALA A 122 9.79 13.66 10.30
C ALA A 122 10.82 12.59 10.75
N GLY A 123 12.10 12.91 10.70
CA GLY A 123 13.16 11.96 11.07
C GLY A 123 13.30 10.80 10.08
N ARG A 124 13.12 9.56 10.54
CA ARG A 124 13.18 8.37 9.68
C ARG A 124 11.76 7.98 9.25
N VAL A 125 11.51 7.97 7.95
CA VAL A 125 10.21 7.56 7.37
C VAL A 125 10.41 6.42 6.39
N LEU A 126 9.34 5.70 6.08
CA LEU A 126 9.32 4.68 5.05
C LEU A 126 8.97 5.34 3.71
N TRP A 127 9.96 5.61 2.88
CA TRP A 127 9.77 6.12 1.53
C TRP A 127 9.13 5.08 0.65
N VAL A 128 8.03 5.42 0.02
CA VAL A 128 7.35 4.65 -1.02
C VAL A 128 7.91 5.04 -2.38
N ASP A 129 7.93 6.34 -2.64
CA ASP A 129 8.50 6.96 -3.83
C ASP A 129 9.24 8.24 -3.44
N TYR A 130 10.55 8.22 -3.55
CA TYR A 130 11.39 9.36 -3.19
C TYR A 130 11.24 10.52 -4.18
N ASP A 131 11.09 10.19 -5.47
CA ASP A 131 11.01 11.19 -6.54
C ASP A 131 9.71 12.00 -6.47
N SER A 132 8.64 11.40 -5.98
CA SER A 132 7.35 12.07 -5.72
C SER A 132 7.20 12.55 -4.29
N ALA A 133 8.22 12.39 -3.44
CA ALA A 133 8.21 12.70 -2.01
C ALA A 133 7.04 12.03 -1.24
N VAL A 134 6.71 10.80 -1.59
CA VAL A 134 5.64 10.02 -0.95
C VAL A 134 6.22 9.03 0.03
N SER A 135 5.78 9.11 1.28
CA SER A 135 6.21 8.20 2.35
C SER A 135 5.03 7.69 3.18
N ILE A 136 5.27 6.57 3.87
CA ILE A 136 4.40 6.09 4.95
C ILE A 136 5.03 6.51 6.28
N HIS A 137 4.25 7.17 7.13
CA HIS A 137 4.68 7.57 8.46
C HIS A 137 3.50 7.58 9.45
N PRO A 138 3.75 7.57 10.77
CA PRO A 138 2.68 7.66 11.74
C PRO A 138 1.97 9.02 11.67
N THR A 139 0.71 9.07 12.07
CA THR A 139 -0.01 10.33 12.18
C THR A 139 0.70 11.27 13.14
N ALA A 140 0.92 12.51 12.68
CA ALA A 140 1.46 13.55 13.54
C ALA A 140 0.42 13.99 14.58
N THR A 141 0.86 14.23 15.80
CA THR A 141 0.01 14.79 16.89
C THR A 141 -0.08 16.31 16.83
N GLY A 142 0.67 16.95 15.91
CA GLY A 142 0.95 18.39 15.93
C GLY A 142 -0.17 19.32 15.46
N VAL A 143 -1.24 18.83 14.84
CA VAL A 143 -2.35 19.66 14.34
C VAL A 143 -3.68 19.10 14.82
N PRO A 144 -4.11 19.42 16.05
CA PRO A 144 -5.36 18.89 16.62
C PRO A 144 -6.61 19.16 15.77
N ALA A 145 -6.64 20.29 15.05
CA ALA A 145 -7.75 20.66 14.17
C ALA A 145 -7.97 19.68 13.02
N GLU A 146 -6.97 18.93 12.61
CA GLU A 146 -7.08 17.93 11.53
C GLU A 146 -7.75 16.64 11.98
N LYS A 147 -7.87 16.40 13.29
CA LYS A 147 -8.58 15.25 13.86
C LYS A 147 -8.15 13.90 13.26
N ARG A 148 -6.85 13.71 13.02
CA ARG A 148 -6.33 12.55 12.25
C ARG A 148 -6.69 11.20 12.88
N ALA A 149 -6.72 11.10 14.23
CA ALA A 149 -7.13 9.87 14.92
C ALA A 149 -8.62 9.57 14.71
N GLU A 150 -9.48 10.59 14.75
CA GLU A 150 -10.92 10.44 14.49
C GLU A 150 -11.18 10.04 13.05
N ARG A 151 -10.43 10.61 12.09
CA ARG A 151 -10.50 10.25 10.67
C ARG A 151 -10.09 8.80 10.41
N LEU A 152 -9.02 8.31 11.05
CA LEU A 152 -8.63 6.91 10.96
C LEU A 152 -9.67 5.95 11.54
N ALA A 153 -10.49 6.40 12.48
CA ALA A 153 -11.56 5.60 13.08
C ALA A 153 -12.90 5.75 12.34
N SER A 154 -12.98 6.64 11.35
CA SER A 154 -14.20 6.85 10.58
C SER A 154 -14.50 5.65 9.67
N PRO A 155 -15.75 5.23 9.54
CA PRO A 155 -16.16 4.22 8.57
C PRO A 155 -16.22 4.78 7.12
N SER A 156 -16.17 6.11 6.95
CA SER A 156 -16.20 6.74 5.63
C SER A 156 -14.79 6.96 5.07
N PRO A 157 -14.43 6.37 3.91
CA PRO A 157 -13.14 6.62 3.26
C PRO A 157 -12.90 8.10 2.92
N ASP A 158 -13.94 8.88 2.71
CA ASP A 158 -13.83 10.31 2.38
C ASP A 158 -13.23 11.12 3.54
N ASP A 159 -13.46 10.69 4.78
CA ASP A 159 -12.87 11.33 5.96
C ASP A 159 -11.35 11.13 6.03
N ASN A 160 -10.82 10.15 5.31
CA ASN A 160 -9.40 9.82 5.28
C ASN A 160 -8.58 10.69 4.30
N ARG A 161 -9.19 11.68 3.64
CA ARG A 161 -8.55 12.57 2.67
C ARG A 161 -8.09 13.86 3.33
N ILE A 162 -6.80 13.93 3.73
CA ILE A 162 -6.28 15.07 4.49
C ILE A 162 -4.80 15.40 4.21
N THR A 163 -4.01 14.46 3.67
CA THR A 163 -2.57 14.66 3.53
C THR A 163 -2.20 15.43 2.24
N HIS A 164 -0.92 15.72 2.08
CA HIS A 164 -0.37 16.31 0.86
C HIS A 164 0.10 15.27 -0.17
N GLY A 165 -0.20 13.97 0.08
CA GLY A 165 0.20 12.84 -0.77
C GLY A 165 0.79 11.69 0.04
N CYS A 166 1.45 11.96 1.16
CA CYS A 166 1.95 10.92 2.05
C CYS A 166 0.82 10.09 2.65
N ILE A 167 1.15 8.86 3.01
CA ILE A 167 0.25 7.90 3.62
C ILE A 167 0.48 7.91 5.12
N ASN A 168 -0.55 8.20 5.91
CA ASN A 168 -0.43 8.15 7.36
C ASN A 168 -1.22 6.99 7.94
N VAL A 169 -0.65 6.34 8.93
CA VAL A 169 -1.27 5.25 9.69
C VAL A 169 -1.23 5.55 11.18
N SER A 170 -1.96 4.80 11.98
CA SER A 170 -1.84 4.94 13.44
C SER A 170 -0.41 4.65 13.90
N PRO A 171 0.09 5.33 14.95
CA PRO A 171 1.42 5.03 15.50
C PRO A 171 1.57 3.56 15.88
N TYR A 172 0.53 2.97 16.46
CA TYR A 172 0.54 1.55 16.81
C TYR A 172 0.77 0.64 15.61
N PHE A 173 0.05 0.86 14.50
CA PHE A 173 0.22 0.06 13.27
C PHE A 173 1.59 0.27 12.65
N TYR A 174 2.08 1.53 12.66
CA TYR A 174 3.41 1.84 12.15
C TYR A 174 4.51 1.11 12.94
N ASP A 175 4.48 1.20 14.26
CA ASP A 175 5.53 0.64 15.12
C ASP A 175 5.49 -0.89 15.19
N ARG A 176 4.29 -1.49 15.13
CA ARG A 176 4.10 -2.93 15.32
C ARG A 176 4.10 -3.74 14.03
N ILE A 177 3.68 -3.15 12.93
CA ILE A 177 3.52 -3.86 11.65
C ILE A 177 4.44 -3.25 10.59
N VAL A 178 4.29 -1.96 10.26
CA VAL A 178 5.02 -1.35 9.14
C VAL A 178 6.52 -1.35 9.40
N GLY A 179 6.96 -0.84 10.53
CA GLY A 179 8.38 -0.72 10.87
C GLY A 179 9.12 -2.06 10.82
N PRO A 180 8.70 -3.06 11.58
CA PRO A 180 9.37 -4.37 11.58
C PRO A 180 9.30 -5.10 10.23
N THR A 181 8.17 -4.98 9.50
CA THR A 181 8.00 -5.68 8.23
C THR A 181 8.91 -5.11 7.13
N PHE A 182 9.01 -3.78 7.05
CA PHE A 182 9.77 -3.11 5.99
C PHE A 182 11.17 -2.66 6.40
N GLU A 183 11.75 -3.21 7.46
CA GLU A 183 13.08 -2.82 7.94
C GLU A 183 14.17 -2.90 6.85
N ARG A 184 14.02 -3.82 5.90
CA ARG A 184 14.91 -4.01 4.74
C ARG A 184 14.35 -3.45 3.43
N GLY A 185 13.32 -2.59 3.52
CA GLY A 185 12.56 -2.12 2.36
C GLY A 185 11.50 -3.11 1.91
N GLY A 186 10.81 -2.79 0.82
CA GLY A 186 9.73 -3.60 0.27
C GLY A 186 9.13 -3.03 -0.99
N VAL A 187 8.04 -3.66 -1.43
CA VAL A 187 7.31 -3.26 -2.64
C VAL A 187 5.92 -2.76 -2.24
N PHE A 188 5.50 -1.65 -2.83
CA PHE A 188 4.23 -1.00 -2.52
C PHE A 188 3.38 -0.96 -3.79
N TYR A 189 2.19 -1.56 -3.73
CA TYR A 189 1.20 -1.56 -4.80
C TYR A 189 0.06 -0.67 -4.37
N ILE A 190 -0.04 0.52 -4.96
CA ILE A 190 -1.08 1.50 -4.66
C ILE A 190 -2.12 1.43 -5.77
N LEU A 191 -3.33 0.99 -5.42
CA LEU A 191 -4.43 0.86 -6.37
C LEU A 191 -4.87 2.23 -6.88
N PRO A 192 -5.22 2.34 -8.17
CA PRO A 192 -5.82 3.55 -8.71
C PRO A 192 -7.23 3.77 -8.16
N GLU A 193 -7.65 5.03 -8.15
CA GLU A 193 -9.00 5.44 -7.76
C GLU A 193 -9.72 6.25 -8.83
N ALA A 194 -8.97 6.78 -9.80
CA ALA A 194 -9.51 7.56 -10.91
C ALA A 194 -9.42 6.83 -12.25
N GLY A 195 -8.44 5.92 -12.42
CA GLY A 195 -8.21 5.15 -13.63
C GLY A 195 -8.40 3.65 -13.46
N PRO A 196 -8.37 2.87 -14.55
CA PRO A 196 -8.46 1.43 -14.49
C PRO A 196 -7.18 0.79 -13.92
N VAL A 197 -7.34 -0.32 -13.19
CA VAL A 197 -6.23 -1.06 -12.56
C VAL A 197 -5.20 -1.51 -13.60
N ALA A 198 -5.64 -1.96 -14.77
CA ALA A 198 -4.78 -2.45 -15.85
C ALA A 198 -3.83 -1.38 -16.44
N GLU A 199 -4.10 -0.09 -16.27
CA GLU A 199 -3.16 0.96 -16.68
C GLU A 199 -1.97 1.07 -15.72
N MET A 200 -2.19 0.82 -14.44
CA MET A 200 -1.15 0.88 -13.41
C MET A 200 -0.40 -0.45 -13.24
N PHE A 201 -1.07 -1.54 -13.55
CA PHE A 201 -0.56 -2.90 -13.39
C PHE A 201 -0.84 -3.72 -14.66
N PRO A 202 -0.14 -3.45 -15.77
CA PRO A 202 -0.44 -4.09 -17.06
C PRO A 202 -0.12 -5.58 -17.10
N GLU A 203 0.66 -6.09 -16.15
CA GLU A 203 1.02 -7.51 -16.03
C GLU A 203 0.10 -8.28 -15.06
N PHE A 204 -0.75 -7.57 -14.34
CA PHE A 204 -1.80 -8.11 -13.47
C PHE A 204 -3.10 -8.32 -14.25
#